data_ea1ef543f2a272849c45aaa190c16c66
#
_entry.id   ea1ef543f2a272849c45aaa190c16c66
#
_cell.length_a   1.000
_cell.length_b   1.000
_cell.length_c   1.000
_cell.angle_alpha   90.00
_cell.angle_beta   90.00
_cell.angle_gamma   90.00
#
_symmetry.space_group_name_H-M   'P 1'
#
loop_
_entity.id
_entity.type
_entity.pdbx_description
1 polymer ?
#
loop_
_entity_poly.entity_id
_entity_poly.type
_entity_poly.pdbx_seq_one_letter_code
_entity_poly.pdbx_strand_id
1 'polypeptide(L)'
;QPSGTLCIGNYLGAIKNWVKLQHDYDSIFVVVDMHAITARQNPAELRKRCLSFAAQFIACGIDPKLSSIFVQSHVSAHAELAWVLNCFTYMGELNRMTQFKDKSKKNNANINAGLFTYPILMASDILLYQADLVPVGADQKQHLELARNIAERFNNEYSPTFKIPEPYIPNHGARIMSLQSPTSKMSKSDENENNFIGLLDNEKTILKKIKRSVTDSGSKVNYQNGGEGLKNLINIYSLFSGEKIELIEQKYINQGYKEFKDGLTEVVIESLRPIQKKYHSLIDEKSYLEKILNEGSTN
;
A
#
# COMPACT_ATOMS: atom_id res chain seq x y z
N GLN A 1 -0.14 6.82 1.44
CA GLN A 1 -0.27 8.19 0.90
C GLN A 1 -1.29 8.22 -0.24
N PRO A 2 -2.17 9.22 -0.30
CA PRO A 2 -3.13 9.40 -1.37
C PRO A 2 -2.47 10.00 -2.63
N SER A 3 -1.50 9.28 -3.19
CA SER A 3 -0.78 9.62 -4.42
C SER A 3 -1.14 8.61 -5.51
N GLY A 4 -1.97 9.00 -6.47
CA GLY A 4 -2.44 8.13 -7.56
C GLY A 4 -3.43 7.06 -7.10
N THR A 5 -3.75 6.13 -7.99
CA THR A 5 -4.63 4.97 -7.74
C THR A 5 -3.82 3.81 -7.16
N LEU A 6 -4.43 3.02 -6.28
CA LEU A 6 -3.82 1.76 -5.81
C LEU A 6 -3.66 0.78 -6.97
N CYS A 7 -2.59 -0.01 -6.93
CA CYS A 7 -2.36 -1.07 -7.92
C CYS A 7 -2.58 -2.46 -7.33
N ILE A 8 -2.67 -3.48 -8.18
CA ILE A 8 -2.83 -4.87 -7.74
C ILE A 8 -1.72 -5.33 -6.81
N GLY A 9 -0.50 -4.76 -6.92
CA GLY A 9 0.60 -5.02 -6.00
C GLY A 9 0.31 -4.54 -4.57
N ASN A 10 -0.40 -3.40 -4.40
CA ASN A 10 -0.88 -2.94 -3.10
C ASN A 10 -2.00 -3.84 -2.56
N TYR A 11 -2.93 -4.23 -3.43
CA TYR A 11 -4.06 -5.08 -3.04
C TYR A 11 -3.60 -6.46 -2.61
N LEU A 12 -2.88 -7.18 -3.46
CA LEU A 12 -2.43 -8.56 -3.19
C LEU A 12 -1.34 -8.63 -2.12
N GLY A 13 -0.46 -7.62 -2.08
CA GLY A 13 0.67 -7.59 -1.16
C GLY A 13 0.34 -7.10 0.26
N ALA A 14 -0.73 -6.32 0.43
CA ALA A 14 -1.06 -5.72 1.72
C ALA A 14 -2.56 -5.77 2.03
N ILE A 15 -3.42 -5.11 1.23
CA ILE A 15 -4.81 -4.86 1.60
C ILE A 15 -5.60 -6.16 1.79
N LYS A 16 -5.39 -7.17 0.95
CA LYS A 16 -6.04 -8.49 1.07
C LYS A 16 -5.75 -9.17 2.41
N ASN A 17 -4.58 -8.91 3.00
CA ASN A 17 -4.24 -9.38 4.34
C ASN A 17 -4.89 -8.52 5.43
N TRP A 18 -4.92 -7.19 5.24
CA TRP A 18 -5.59 -6.29 6.19
C TRP A 18 -7.08 -6.58 6.34
N VAL A 19 -7.74 -6.93 5.23
CA VAL A 19 -9.15 -7.38 5.23
C VAL A 19 -9.37 -8.61 6.11
N LYS A 20 -8.40 -9.48 6.24
CA LYS A 20 -8.47 -10.61 7.16
C LYS A 20 -8.21 -10.18 8.61
N LEU A 21 -7.18 -9.36 8.82
CA LEU A 21 -6.76 -8.91 10.15
C LEU A 21 -7.84 -8.09 10.88
N GLN A 22 -8.69 -7.35 10.17
CA GLN A 22 -9.77 -6.56 10.78
C GLN A 22 -10.80 -7.40 11.56
N HIS A 23 -10.83 -8.71 11.38
CA HIS A 23 -11.71 -9.62 12.13
C HIS A 23 -11.09 -10.09 13.45
N ASP A 24 -9.76 -9.99 13.55
CA ASP A 24 -9.01 -10.49 14.71
C ASP A 24 -8.45 -9.34 15.58
N TYR A 25 -8.39 -8.14 15.01
CA TYR A 25 -7.78 -6.95 15.64
C TYR A 25 -8.66 -5.71 15.49
N ASP A 26 -8.65 -4.87 16.52
CA ASP A 26 -9.16 -3.49 16.40
C ASP A 26 -8.21 -2.70 15.48
N SER A 27 -8.66 -2.48 14.25
CA SER A 27 -7.82 -2.02 13.16
C SER A 27 -8.11 -0.55 12.78
N ILE A 28 -7.05 0.23 12.61
CA ILE A 28 -7.10 1.63 12.23
C ILE A 28 -6.45 1.82 10.85
N PHE A 29 -7.19 2.38 9.91
CA PHE A 29 -6.73 2.66 8.54
C PHE A 29 -6.73 4.16 8.26
N VAL A 30 -5.55 4.74 8.14
CA VAL A 30 -5.38 6.18 7.98
C VAL A 30 -5.03 6.55 6.54
N VAL A 31 -5.79 7.48 5.96
CA VAL A 31 -5.44 8.12 4.70
C VAL A 31 -4.47 9.26 4.99
N VAL A 32 -3.18 9.02 4.81
CA VAL A 32 -2.09 9.88 5.30
C VAL A 32 -1.80 11.05 4.34
N ASP A 33 -2.67 12.05 4.35
CA ASP A 33 -2.59 13.25 3.54
C ASP A 33 -1.46 14.20 3.98
N MET A 34 -1.16 14.27 5.28
CA MET A 34 -0.03 15.05 5.79
C MET A 34 1.32 14.50 5.30
N HIS A 35 1.46 13.18 5.17
CA HIS A 35 2.64 12.61 4.51
C HIS A 35 2.69 12.93 3.00
N ALA A 36 1.54 13.11 2.36
CA ALA A 36 1.52 13.43 0.93
C ALA A 36 2.05 14.84 0.62
N ILE A 37 1.87 15.81 1.53
CA ILE A 37 2.33 17.19 1.34
C ILE A 37 3.85 17.38 1.49
N THR A 38 4.58 16.34 1.88
CA THR A 38 6.07 16.33 1.80
C THR A 38 6.56 16.53 0.36
N ALA A 39 5.71 16.28 -0.63
CA ALA A 39 5.86 16.69 -2.00
C ALA A 39 4.75 17.71 -2.35
N ARG A 40 5.02 18.65 -3.28
CA ARG A 40 4.03 19.65 -3.67
C ARG A 40 2.77 19.01 -4.22
N GLN A 41 1.61 19.41 -3.72
CA GLN A 41 0.29 18.91 -4.08
C GLN A 41 -0.62 20.06 -4.53
N ASN A 42 -1.51 19.77 -5.48
CA ASN A 42 -2.67 20.63 -5.70
C ASN A 42 -3.72 20.30 -4.62
N PRO A 43 -4.20 21.29 -3.83
CA PRO A 43 -5.09 21.03 -2.70
C PRO A 43 -6.43 20.40 -3.11
N ALA A 44 -7.01 20.82 -4.24
CA ALA A 44 -8.28 20.25 -4.71
C ALA A 44 -8.13 18.80 -5.14
N GLU A 45 -7.03 18.49 -5.84
CA GLU A 45 -6.71 17.12 -6.25
C GLU A 45 -6.34 16.23 -5.06
N LEU A 46 -5.65 16.77 -4.04
CA LEU A 46 -5.35 16.02 -2.82
C LEU A 46 -6.64 15.61 -2.10
N ARG A 47 -7.61 16.54 -1.93
CA ARG A 47 -8.92 16.23 -1.33
C ARG A 47 -9.67 15.14 -2.08
N LYS A 48 -9.74 15.23 -3.41
CA LYS A 48 -10.37 14.18 -4.25
C LYS A 48 -9.68 12.82 -4.06
N ARG A 49 -8.34 12.83 -4.01
CA ARG A 49 -7.56 11.61 -3.79
C ARG A 49 -7.76 11.01 -2.42
N CYS A 50 -7.90 11.80 -1.36
CA CYS A 50 -8.21 11.28 -0.02
C CYS A 50 -9.54 10.51 -0.02
N LEU A 51 -10.60 11.09 -0.60
CA LEU A 51 -11.89 10.40 -0.74
C LEU A 51 -11.77 9.14 -1.60
N SER A 52 -11.08 9.23 -2.73
CA SER A 52 -10.84 8.07 -3.60
C SER A 52 -10.09 6.94 -2.89
N PHE A 53 -9.09 7.26 -2.05
CA PHE A 53 -8.35 6.25 -1.29
C PHE A 53 -9.22 5.56 -0.24
N ALA A 54 -10.03 6.32 0.50
CA ALA A 54 -10.98 5.76 1.46
C ALA A 54 -11.99 4.83 0.75
N ALA A 55 -12.53 5.28 -0.39
CA ALA A 55 -13.43 4.46 -1.21
C ALA A 55 -12.74 3.17 -1.71
N GLN A 56 -11.46 3.25 -2.12
CA GLN A 56 -10.69 2.07 -2.53
C GLN A 56 -10.47 1.09 -1.38
N PHE A 57 -10.15 1.56 -0.16
CA PHE A 57 -10.02 0.68 1.01
C PHE A 57 -11.33 -0.07 1.29
N ILE A 58 -12.46 0.64 1.33
CA ILE A 58 -13.77 0.04 1.56
C ILE A 58 -14.18 -0.90 0.41
N ALA A 59 -13.89 -0.51 -0.83
CA ALA A 59 -14.16 -1.35 -2.00
C ALA A 59 -13.35 -2.64 -1.99
N CYS A 60 -12.10 -2.59 -1.51
CA CYS A 60 -11.25 -3.75 -1.34
C CYS A 60 -11.64 -4.68 -0.18
N GLY A 61 -12.61 -4.27 0.67
CA GLY A 61 -13.14 -5.12 1.73
C GLY A 61 -12.86 -4.65 3.16
N ILE A 62 -12.21 -3.49 3.35
CA ILE A 62 -12.14 -2.89 4.69
C ILE A 62 -13.55 -2.45 5.09
N ASP A 63 -14.02 -2.96 6.22
CA ASP A 63 -15.35 -2.67 6.74
C ASP A 63 -15.29 -1.55 7.78
N PRO A 64 -15.94 -0.39 7.52
CA PRO A 64 -15.95 0.72 8.47
C PRO A 64 -16.74 0.44 9.76
N LYS A 65 -17.46 -0.68 9.83
CA LYS A 65 -18.11 -1.14 11.07
C LYS A 65 -17.16 -1.91 11.98
N LEU A 66 -16.10 -2.49 11.42
CA LEU A 66 -15.10 -3.28 12.14
C LEU A 66 -13.81 -2.50 12.38
N SER A 67 -13.60 -1.43 11.62
CA SER A 67 -12.32 -0.71 11.61
C SER A 67 -12.54 0.79 11.54
N SER A 68 -11.70 1.56 12.19
CA SER A 68 -11.69 3.02 12.04
C SER A 68 -11.00 3.41 10.74
N ILE A 69 -11.66 4.22 9.91
CA ILE A 69 -11.11 4.74 8.65
C ILE A 69 -11.24 6.26 8.67
N PHE A 70 -10.13 6.99 8.55
CA PHE A 70 -10.17 8.46 8.53
C PHE A 70 -9.01 9.07 7.74
N VAL A 71 -9.08 10.39 7.54
CA VAL A 71 -7.99 11.17 6.95
C VAL A 71 -7.13 11.73 8.09
N GLN A 72 -5.82 11.57 7.99
CA GLN A 72 -4.84 11.93 9.02
C GLN A 72 -5.03 13.36 9.54
N SER A 73 -5.23 14.34 8.66
CA SER A 73 -5.43 15.75 9.04
C SER A 73 -6.75 16.03 9.77
N HIS A 74 -7.69 15.10 9.81
CA HIS A 74 -8.92 15.24 10.60
C HIS A 74 -8.68 15.07 12.11
N VAL A 75 -7.53 14.51 12.51
CA VAL A 75 -7.10 14.34 13.89
C VAL A 75 -5.85 15.18 14.14
N SER A 76 -5.98 16.37 14.73
CA SER A 76 -4.87 17.31 14.94
C SER A 76 -3.75 16.75 15.82
N ALA A 77 -4.09 15.82 16.70
CA ALA A 77 -3.18 15.17 17.63
C ALA A 77 -1.99 14.46 16.93
N HIS A 78 -2.13 14.06 15.66
CA HIS A 78 -0.99 13.55 14.88
C HIS A 78 0.13 14.60 14.76
N ALA A 79 -0.21 15.86 14.44
CA ALA A 79 0.77 16.93 14.31
C ALA A 79 1.28 17.39 15.68
N GLU A 80 0.41 17.46 16.68
CA GLU A 80 0.76 17.86 18.04
C GLU A 80 1.75 16.87 18.67
N LEU A 81 1.43 15.57 18.62
CA LEU A 81 2.34 14.53 19.11
C LEU A 81 3.64 14.49 18.28
N ALA A 82 3.56 14.64 16.96
CA ALA A 82 4.76 14.69 16.12
C ALA A 82 5.71 15.82 16.56
N TRP A 83 5.20 16.98 16.96
CA TRP A 83 6.03 18.05 17.51
C TRP A 83 6.72 17.62 18.81
N VAL A 84 6.00 17.00 19.75
CA VAL A 84 6.59 16.49 20.98
C VAL A 84 7.69 15.47 20.68
N LEU A 85 7.40 14.49 19.82
CA LEU A 85 8.35 13.44 19.46
C LEU A 85 9.58 13.97 18.69
N ASN A 86 9.46 15.11 17.97
CA ASN A 86 10.61 15.79 17.37
C ASN A 86 11.64 16.19 18.43
N CYS A 87 11.19 16.59 19.63
CA CYS A 87 12.08 16.97 20.74
C CYS A 87 12.79 15.76 21.34
N PHE A 88 12.32 14.54 21.08
CA PHE A 88 12.91 13.28 21.53
C PHE A 88 13.66 12.53 20.43
N THR A 89 13.77 13.09 19.24
CA THR A 89 14.44 12.45 18.09
C THR A 89 15.77 13.12 17.79
N TYR A 90 16.84 12.34 17.71
CA TYR A 90 18.14 12.89 17.40
C TYR A 90 18.38 13.05 15.90
N MET A 91 19.01 14.16 15.50
CA MET A 91 19.37 14.44 14.11
C MET A 91 20.15 13.30 13.45
N GLY A 92 21.02 12.62 14.21
CA GLY A 92 21.78 11.48 13.73
C GLY A 92 20.91 10.27 13.35
N GLU A 93 19.78 10.07 14.01
CA GLU A 93 18.82 8.99 13.69
C GLU A 93 18.15 9.29 12.34
N LEU A 94 17.66 10.51 12.16
CA LEU A 94 17.03 10.93 10.89
C LEU A 94 18.02 10.91 9.72
N ASN A 95 19.28 11.32 9.93
CA ASN A 95 20.31 11.29 8.90
C ASN A 95 20.66 9.86 8.43
N ARG A 96 20.43 8.85 9.26
CA ARG A 96 20.63 7.43 8.91
C ARG A 96 19.47 6.81 8.12
N MET A 97 18.32 7.50 8.03
CA MET A 97 17.15 6.98 7.32
C MET A 97 17.43 6.80 5.83
N THR A 98 17.36 5.55 5.36
CA THR A 98 17.67 5.20 3.96
C THR A 98 16.71 5.82 2.98
N GLN A 99 15.41 5.83 3.29
CA GLN A 99 14.39 6.41 2.43
C GLN A 99 14.55 7.93 2.25
N PHE A 100 15.06 8.65 3.25
CA PHE A 100 15.38 10.07 3.08
C PHE A 100 16.47 10.25 2.01
N LYS A 101 17.54 9.46 2.08
CA LYS A 101 18.64 9.49 1.11
C LYS A 101 18.17 9.20 -0.32
N ASP A 102 17.29 8.21 -0.49
CA ASP A 102 16.77 7.81 -1.79
C ASP A 102 15.80 8.85 -2.38
N LYS A 103 14.91 9.40 -1.57
CA LYS A 103 13.95 10.45 -1.99
C LYS A 103 14.66 11.77 -2.28
N SER A 104 15.69 12.14 -1.52
CA SER A 104 16.49 13.34 -1.74
C SER A 104 17.24 13.29 -3.07
N LYS A 105 17.76 12.12 -3.46
CA LYS A 105 18.42 11.94 -4.76
C LYS A 105 17.45 12.09 -5.95
N LYS A 106 16.21 11.64 -5.79
CA LYS A 106 15.16 11.74 -6.84
C LYS A 106 14.59 13.14 -6.98
N ASN A 107 14.56 13.95 -5.91
CA ASN A 107 13.92 15.26 -5.85
C ASN A 107 14.89 16.37 -5.41
N ASN A 108 16.04 16.49 -6.05
CA ASN A 108 17.08 17.47 -5.69
C ASN A 108 16.59 18.94 -5.64
N ALA A 109 15.53 19.29 -6.36
CA ALA A 109 15.04 20.67 -6.42
C ALA A 109 14.12 21.06 -5.25
N ASN A 110 13.66 20.13 -4.40
CA ASN A 110 12.59 20.41 -3.43
C ASN A 110 12.73 19.59 -2.13
N ILE A 111 13.94 19.52 -1.58
CA ILE A 111 14.18 18.89 -0.28
C ILE A 111 13.70 19.86 0.80
N ASN A 112 12.60 19.52 1.46
CA ASN A 112 12.03 20.31 2.54
C ASN A 112 12.15 19.62 3.90
N ALA A 113 11.96 20.38 4.98
CA ALA A 113 12.05 19.84 6.34
C ALA A 113 11.09 18.68 6.59
N GLY A 114 9.86 18.73 6.02
CA GLY A 114 8.90 17.64 6.16
C GLY A 114 9.38 16.32 5.55
N LEU A 115 10.16 16.35 4.46
CA LEU A 115 10.78 15.15 3.90
C LEU A 115 11.84 14.56 4.83
N PHE A 116 12.49 15.38 5.65
CA PHE A 116 13.47 14.94 6.65
C PHE A 116 12.80 14.40 7.91
N THR A 117 11.71 15.04 8.37
CA THR A 117 11.05 14.75 9.65
C THR A 117 9.83 13.85 9.55
N TYR A 118 9.35 13.47 8.34
CA TYR A 118 8.16 12.60 8.20
C TYR A 118 8.27 11.27 8.97
N PRO A 119 9.44 10.67 9.25
CA PRO A 119 9.52 9.46 10.07
C PRO A 119 9.00 9.68 11.50
N ILE A 120 9.10 10.90 12.02
CA ILE A 120 8.57 11.28 13.33
C ILE A 120 7.04 11.40 13.29
N LEU A 121 6.49 11.98 12.20
CA LEU A 121 5.05 11.98 11.99
C LEU A 121 4.51 10.55 11.88
N MET A 122 5.22 9.64 11.22
CA MET A 122 4.86 8.22 11.19
C MET A 122 4.92 7.57 12.59
N ALA A 123 5.91 7.93 13.41
CA ALA A 123 5.96 7.48 14.80
C ALA A 123 4.74 8.00 15.59
N SER A 124 4.34 9.25 15.37
CA SER A 124 3.12 9.81 15.95
C SER A 124 1.87 9.05 15.50
N ASP A 125 1.74 8.72 14.21
CA ASP A 125 0.61 7.95 13.67
C ASP A 125 0.44 6.58 14.36
N ILE A 126 1.52 6.01 14.85
CA ILE A 126 1.54 4.71 15.53
C ILE A 126 1.32 4.86 17.04
N LEU A 127 2.08 5.74 17.67
CA LEU A 127 2.11 5.87 19.13
C LEU A 127 0.88 6.55 19.71
N LEU A 128 0.23 7.42 18.94
CA LEU A 128 -1.01 8.11 19.33
C LEU A 128 -2.11 7.11 19.72
N TYR A 129 -2.19 6.00 19.01
CA TYR A 129 -3.22 4.96 19.20
C TYR A 129 -2.75 3.78 20.06
N GLN A 130 -1.58 3.87 20.69
CA GLN A 130 -1.02 2.78 21.52
C GLN A 130 -1.00 1.44 20.75
N ALA A 131 -0.66 1.48 19.47
CA ALA A 131 -0.70 0.32 18.60
C ALA A 131 0.18 -0.82 19.13
N ASP A 132 -0.39 -2.02 19.24
CA ASP A 132 0.34 -3.23 19.62
C ASP A 132 1.13 -3.77 18.42
N LEU A 133 0.50 -3.79 17.23
CA LEU A 133 1.03 -4.37 16.01
C LEU A 133 0.95 -3.38 14.84
N VAL A 134 2.01 -3.31 14.05
CA VAL A 134 2.04 -2.48 12.83
C VAL A 134 2.41 -3.35 11.64
N PRO A 135 1.47 -3.56 10.69
CA PRO A 135 1.77 -4.29 9.45
C PRO A 135 2.75 -3.49 8.58
N VAL A 136 3.99 -3.94 8.51
CA VAL A 136 5.05 -3.25 7.75
C VAL A 136 5.72 -4.16 6.73
N GLY A 137 6.01 -3.59 5.55
CA GLY A 137 6.93 -4.19 4.61
C GLY A 137 8.39 -4.03 5.06
N ALA A 138 9.29 -4.78 4.43
CA ALA A 138 10.72 -4.73 4.77
C ALA A 138 11.35 -3.32 4.67
N ASP A 139 10.85 -2.50 3.74
CA ASP A 139 11.26 -1.11 3.52
C ASP A 139 10.81 -0.13 4.61
N GLN A 140 9.86 -0.53 5.47
CA GLN A 140 9.34 0.29 6.58
C GLN A 140 9.88 -0.13 7.94
N LYS A 141 10.66 -1.20 8.04
CA LYS A 141 11.23 -1.68 9.31
C LYS A 141 12.01 -0.58 10.03
N GLN A 142 12.86 0.15 9.30
CA GLN A 142 13.68 1.22 9.89
C GLN A 142 12.84 2.34 10.51
N HIS A 143 11.67 2.65 9.91
CA HIS A 143 10.75 3.66 10.47
C HIS A 143 10.09 3.16 11.76
N LEU A 144 9.69 1.89 11.79
CA LEU A 144 9.11 1.31 13.00
C LEU A 144 10.13 1.22 14.13
N GLU A 145 11.37 0.84 13.82
CA GLU A 145 12.46 0.86 14.82
C GLU A 145 12.71 2.26 15.38
N LEU A 146 12.65 3.30 14.53
CA LEU A 146 12.72 4.68 15.01
C LEU A 146 11.57 5.01 15.96
N ALA A 147 10.34 4.63 15.64
CA ALA A 147 9.19 4.83 16.51
C ALA A 147 9.35 4.13 17.87
N ARG A 148 9.84 2.90 17.87
CA ARG A 148 10.17 2.12 19.08
C ARG A 148 11.21 2.84 19.94
N ASN A 149 12.33 3.25 19.35
CA ASN A 149 13.41 3.94 20.06
C ASN A 149 12.94 5.27 20.68
N ILE A 150 12.08 6.02 19.98
CA ILE A 150 11.50 7.26 20.49
C ILE A 150 10.58 6.96 21.69
N ALA A 151 9.70 5.94 21.56
CA ALA A 151 8.80 5.53 22.62
C ALA A 151 9.53 5.05 23.87
N GLU A 152 10.56 4.20 23.71
CA GLU A 152 11.41 3.75 24.81
C GLU A 152 12.13 4.91 25.51
N ARG A 153 12.69 5.84 24.73
CA ARG A 153 13.38 7.03 25.27
C ARG A 153 12.42 7.90 26.07
N PHE A 154 11.23 8.16 25.53
CA PHE A 154 10.20 8.94 26.21
C PHE A 154 9.77 8.27 27.51
N ASN A 155 9.48 6.97 27.47
CA ASN A 155 9.07 6.20 28.62
C ASN A 155 10.14 6.17 29.74
N ASN A 156 11.41 6.10 29.37
CA ASN A 156 12.52 6.10 30.33
C ASN A 156 12.76 7.48 30.94
N GLU A 157 12.55 8.55 30.17
CA GLU A 157 12.77 9.92 30.64
C GLU A 157 11.65 10.40 31.58
N TYR A 158 10.40 10.04 31.30
CA TYR A 158 9.25 10.53 32.04
C TYR A 158 8.48 9.43 32.79
N SER A 159 7.74 8.63 32.07
CA SER A 159 6.91 7.55 32.62
C SER A 159 6.47 6.58 31.51
N PRO A 160 6.05 5.35 31.83
CA PRO A 160 5.48 4.42 30.86
C PRO A 160 4.20 4.99 30.21
N THR A 161 4.39 5.72 29.14
CA THR A 161 3.31 6.44 28.42
C THR A 161 2.92 5.72 27.14
N PHE A 162 3.90 5.28 26.35
CA PHE A 162 3.67 4.63 25.07
C PHE A 162 3.87 3.12 25.13
N LYS A 163 2.98 2.36 24.53
CA LYS A 163 3.25 0.97 24.16
C LYS A 163 4.37 0.92 23.13
N ILE A 164 5.25 -0.06 23.23
CA ILE A 164 6.28 -0.29 22.23
C ILE A 164 5.69 -1.17 21.13
N PRO A 165 5.46 -0.64 19.92
CA PRO A 165 4.78 -1.37 18.85
C PRO A 165 5.65 -2.50 18.30
N GLU A 166 5.05 -3.65 17.96
CA GLU A 166 5.72 -4.76 17.33
C GLU A 166 5.43 -4.82 15.82
N PRO A 167 6.42 -5.20 14.99
CA PRO A 167 6.19 -5.37 13.57
C PRO A 167 5.33 -6.61 13.30
N TYR A 168 4.22 -6.44 12.60
CA TYR A 168 3.49 -7.55 12.03
C TYR A 168 4.02 -7.84 10.62
N ILE A 169 4.74 -8.95 10.47
CA ILE A 169 5.23 -9.41 9.17
C ILE A 169 4.34 -10.57 8.74
N PRO A 170 3.46 -10.37 7.74
CA PRO A 170 2.61 -11.45 7.27
C PRO A 170 3.46 -12.59 6.71
N ASN A 171 3.17 -13.82 7.15
CA ASN A 171 3.87 -15.03 6.71
C ASN A 171 3.80 -15.26 5.18
N HIS A 172 2.85 -14.63 4.50
CA HIS A 172 2.60 -14.75 3.05
C HIS A 172 2.25 -13.40 2.43
N GLY A 173 3.13 -12.41 2.55
CA GLY A 173 3.02 -11.17 1.78
C GLY A 173 3.44 -11.42 0.33
N ALA A 174 2.49 -11.44 -0.59
CA ALA A 174 2.81 -11.58 -2.00
C ALA A 174 3.61 -10.38 -2.51
N ARG A 175 4.84 -10.61 -2.95
CA ARG A 175 5.66 -9.59 -3.60
C ARG A 175 5.37 -9.60 -5.09
N ILE A 176 4.47 -8.73 -5.52
CA ILE A 176 4.16 -8.55 -6.95
C ILE A 176 5.20 -7.66 -7.59
N MET A 177 5.76 -8.12 -8.71
CA MET A 177 6.81 -7.43 -9.45
C MET A 177 6.21 -6.59 -10.59
N SER A 178 6.99 -5.61 -11.07
CA SER A 178 6.64 -4.80 -12.23
C SER A 178 6.44 -5.67 -13.48
N LEU A 179 5.46 -5.30 -14.31
CA LEU A 179 5.16 -6.07 -15.53
C LEU A 179 6.24 -5.95 -16.60
N GLN A 180 6.96 -4.82 -16.66
CA GLN A 180 8.01 -4.58 -17.64
C GLN A 180 9.43 -4.80 -17.08
N SER A 181 9.57 -4.70 -15.74
CA SER A 181 10.84 -4.85 -15.03
C SER A 181 10.68 -5.81 -13.87
N PRO A 182 10.56 -7.13 -14.11
CA PRO A 182 10.18 -8.11 -13.10
C PRO A 182 11.21 -8.30 -11.97
N THR A 183 12.33 -7.63 -12.02
CA THR A 183 13.31 -7.53 -10.93
C THR A 183 12.96 -6.43 -9.91
N SER A 184 12.08 -5.50 -10.29
CA SER A 184 11.63 -4.39 -9.44
C SER A 184 10.22 -4.65 -8.92
N LYS A 185 9.93 -4.22 -7.68
CA LYS A 185 8.57 -4.33 -7.08
C LYS A 185 7.58 -3.45 -7.86
N MET A 186 6.37 -3.96 -8.13
CA MET A 186 5.29 -3.16 -8.71
C MET A 186 4.98 -1.95 -7.83
N SER A 187 4.97 -0.76 -8.43
CA SER A 187 4.72 0.50 -7.75
C SER A 187 3.67 1.33 -8.48
N LYS A 188 2.68 1.84 -7.73
CA LYS A 188 1.65 2.75 -8.25
C LYS A 188 2.19 4.13 -8.66
N SER A 189 3.39 4.46 -8.24
CA SER A 189 4.09 5.72 -8.55
C SER A 189 5.20 5.54 -9.58
N ASP A 190 5.17 4.44 -10.33
CA ASP A 190 6.10 4.24 -11.45
C ASP A 190 5.73 5.21 -12.59
N GLU A 191 6.74 5.82 -13.21
CA GLU A 191 6.56 6.75 -14.33
C GLU A 191 6.01 6.04 -15.58
N ASN A 192 6.35 4.77 -15.76
CA ASN A 192 5.80 3.96 -16.83
C ASN A 192 4.51 3.24 -16.39
N GLU A 193 3.38 3.74 -16.83
CA GLU A 193 2.06 3.16 -16.51
C GLU A 193 1.89 1.68 -16.95
N ASN A 194 2.74 1.16 -17.85
CA ASN A 194 2.70 -0.26 -18.21
C ASN A 194 3.38 -1.16 -17.17
N ASN A 195 4.05 -0.61 -16.18
CA ASN A 195 4.73 -1.35 -15.11
C ASN A 195 3.78 -1.89 -14.04
N PHE A 196 2.55 -1.36 -13.96
CA PHE A 196 1.58 -1.76 -12.95
C PHE A 196 0.15 -1.80 -13.51
N ILE A 197 -0.72 -2.60 -12.87
CA ILE A 197 -2.16 -2.58 -13.12
C ILE A 197 -2.81 -1.83 -11.96
N GLY A 198 -3.48 -0.71 -12.27
CA GLY A 198 -4.30 0.04 -11.32
C GLY A 198 -5.57 -0.73 -10.97
N LEU A 199 -6.06 -0.62 -9.73
CA LEU A 199 -7.32 -1.26 -9.33
C LEU A 199 -8.52 -0.72 -10.13
N LEU A 200 -8.42 0.51 -10.62
CA LEU A 200 -9.47 1.18 -11.39
C LEU A 200 -9.18 1.20 -12.90
N ASP A 201 -8.18 0.46 -13.37
CA ASP A 201 -7.93 0.32 -14.81
C ASP A 201 -9.12 -0.38 -15.47
N ASN A 202 -9.56 0.14 -16.61
CA ASN A 202 -10.60 -0.51 -17.39
C ASN A 202 -10.08 -1.79 -18.09
N GLU A 203 -11.01 -2.64 -18.55
CA GLU A 203 -10.69 -3.93 -19.14
C GLU A 203 -9.72 -3.83 -20.33
N LYS A 204 -9.86 -2.81 -21.19
CA LYS A 204 -8.97 -2.58 -22.34
C LYS A 204 -7.54 -2.25 -21.88
N THR A 205 -7.42 -1.47 -20.81
CA THR A 205 -6.12 -1.09 -20.23
C THR A 205 -5.45 -2.30 -19.58
N ILE A 206 -6.19 -3.10 -18.81
CA ILE A 206 -5.69 -4.33 -18.19
C ILE A 206 -5.18 -5.29 -19.27
N LEU A 207 -5.98 -5.57 -20.29
CA LEU A 207 -5.60 -6.41 -21.43
C LEU A 207 -4.32 -5.92 -22.10
N LYS A 208 -4.23 -4.62 -22.39
CA LYS A 208 -3.05 -4.01 -23.02
C LYS A 208 -1.79 -4.19 -22.17
N LYS A 209 -1.90 -3.95 -20.84
CA LYS A 209 -0.76 -4.04 -19.90
C LYS A 209 -0.29 -5.49 -19.74
N ILE A 210 -1.21 -6.46 -19.61
CA ILE A 210 -0.86 -7.88 -19.51
C ILE A 210 -0.24 -8.38 -20.82
N LYS A 211 -0.82 -8.06 -21.98
CA LYS A 211 -0.24 -8.45 -23.28
C LYS A 211 1.20 -7.95 -23.46
N ARG A 212 1.49 -6.74 -22.99
CA ARG A 212 2.83 -6.12 -23.09
C ARG A 212 3.78 -6.55 -21.98
N SER A 213 3.32 -7.27 -20.96
CA SER A 213 4.20 -7.71 -19.87
C SER A 213 5.35 -8.57 -20.39
N VAL A 214 6.50 -8.42 -19.76
CA VAL A 214 7.71 -9.17 -20.14
C VAL A 214 7.56 -10.63 -19.69
N THR A 215 7.92 -11.54 -20.57
CA THR A 215 8.14 -12.96 -20.33
C THR A 215 9.55 -13.34 -20.83
N ASP A 216 9.96 -14.58 -20.66
CA ASP A 216 11.19 -15.07 -21.28
C ASP A 216 11.00 -15.41 -22.77
N SER A 217 12.05 -15.91 -23.42
CA SER A 217 12.05 -16.36 -24.80
C SER A 217 11.45 -17.75 -25.01
N GLY A 218 10.93 -18.38 -23.94
CA GLY A 218 10.28 -19.69 -23.98
C GLY A 218 8.87 -19.62 -24.55
N SER A 219 8.22 -20.77 -24.58
CA SER A 219 6.82 -20.89 -25.01
C SER A 219 5.95 -21.67 -24.05
N LYS A 220 6.55 -22.33 -23.05
CA LYS A 220 5.83 -23.18 -22.09
C LYS A 220 5.58 -22.44 -20.79
N VAL A 221 4.37 -22.52 -20.29
CA VAL A 221 3.98 -22.00 -18.97
C VAL A 221 4.50 -22.94 -17.91
N ASN A 222 5.65 -22.63 -17.33
CA ASN A 222 6.28 -23.43 -16.27
C ASN A 222 6.95 -22.50 -15.26
N TYR A 223 6.60 -22.66 -13.98
CA TYR A 223 7.06 -21.79 -12.90
C TYR A 223 8.54 -21.98 -12.58
N GLN A 224 8.99 -23.26 -12.51
CA GLN A 224 10.36 -23.56 -12.10
C GLN A 224 11.38 -23.11 -13.15
N ASN A 225 11.10 -23.37 -14.43
CA ASN A 225 12.02 -23.09 -15.55
C ASN A 225 11.74 -21.76 -16.23
N GLY A 226 10.66 -21.08 -15.88
CA GLY A 226 10.30 -19.78 -16.45
C GLY A 226 11.13 -18.63 -15.92
N GLY A 227 11.27 -17.58 -16.73
CA GLY A 227 11.90 -16.32 -16.32
C GLY A 227 11.08 -15.57 -15.27
N GLU A 228 11.69 -14.59 -14.62
CA GLU A 228 11.07 -13.82 -13.52
C GLU A 228 9.74 -13.15 -13.92
N GLY A 229 9.63 -12.70 -15.18
CA GLY A 229 8.38 -12.15 -15.72
C GLY A 229 7.25 -13.16 -15.75
N LEU A 230 7.50 -14.38 -16.25
CA LEU A 230 6.52 -15.45 -16.27
C LEU A 230 6.12 -15.88 -14.86
N LYS A 231 7.09 -16.06 -13.95
CA LYS A 231 6.83 -16.37 -12.54
C LYS A 231 5.94 -15.34 -11.88
N ASN A 232 6.19 -14.05 -12.14
CA ASN A 232 5.36 -12.97 -11.63
C ASN A 232 3.91 -13.06 -12.14
N LEU A 233 3.71 -13.33 -13.43
CA LEU A 233 2.37 -13.48 -14.01
C LEU A 233 1.61 -14.70 -13.45
N ILE A 234 2.30 -15.84 -13.27
CA ILE A 234 1.71 -17.04 -12.65
C ILE A 234 1.33 -16.76 -11.19
N ASN A 235 2.17 -16.04 -10.44
CA ASN A 235 1.86 -15.63 -9.08
C ASN A 235 0.63 -14.72 -9.02
N ILE A 236 0.52 -13.74 -9.93
CA ILE A 236 -0.67 -12.86 -10.03
C ILE A 236 -1.92 -13.71 -10.31
N TYR A 237 -1.83 -14.65 -11.24
CA TYR A 237 -2.94 -15.57 -11.56
C TYR A 237 -3.38 -16.34 -10.30
N SER A 238 -2.45 -17.04 -9.66
CA SER A 238 -2.71 -17.84 -8.47
C SER A 238 -3.32 -17.02 -7.31
N LEU A 239 -2.83 -15.81 -7.09
CA LEU A 239 -3.31 -14.93 -6.01
C LEU A 239 -4.72 -14.39 -6.24
N PHE A 240 -5.11 -14.18 -7.49
CA PHE A 240 -6.45 -13.75 -7.82
C PHE A 240 -7.43 -14.92 -7.90
N SER A 241 -7.07 -16.01 -8.59
CA SER A 241 -7.97 -17.16 -8.76
C SER A 241 -8.06 -18.06 -7.51
N GLY A 242 -7.02 -18.04 -6.65
CA GLY A 242 -6.87 -19.00 -5.55
C GLY A 242 -6.40 -20.37 -6.01
N GLU A 243 -6.16 -20.58 -7.30
CA GLU A 243 -5.65 -21.85 -7.84
C GLU A 243 -4.19 -22.05 -7.49
N LYS A 244 -3.80 -23.29 -7.21
CA LYS A 244 -2.39 -23.65 -7.03
C LYS A 244 -1.62 -23.52 -8.34
N ILE A 245 -0.34 -23.20 -8.24
CA ILE A 245 0.56 -22.97 -9.40
C ILE A 245 0.56 -24.21 -10.32
N GLU A 246 0.60 -25.41 -9.75
CA GLU A 246 0.64 -26.66 -10.50
C GLU A 246 -0.62 -26.88 -11.36
N LEU A 247 -1.78 -26.44 -10.89
CA LEU A 247 -3.03 -26.51 -11.64
C LEU A 247 -3.05 -25.52 -12.80
N ILE A 248 -2.50 -24.32 -12.57
CA ILE A 248 -2.35 -23.31 -13.62
C ILE A 248 -1.42 -23.83 -14.72
N GLU A 249 -0.28 -24.42 -14.36
CA GLU A 249 0.65 -25.03 -15.32
C GLU A 249 -0.03 -26.15 -16.15
N GLN A 250 -0.79 -27.03 -15.49
CA GLN A 250 -1.53 -28.09 -16.18
C GLN A 250 -2.56 -27.54 -17.17
N LYS A 251 -3.27 -26.47 -16.78
CA LYS A 251 -4.27 -25.82 -17.63
C LYS A 251 -3.67 -25.30 -18.95
N TYR A 252 -2.41 -24.86 -18.91
CA TYR A 252 -1.71 -24.26 -20.05
C TYR A 252 -0.57 -25.13 -20.62
N ILE A 253 -0.49 -26.44 -20.29
CA ILE A 253 0.63 -27.33 -20.62
C ILE A 253 0.92 -27.42 -22.13
N ASN A 254 -0.11 -27.32 -22.97
CA ASN A 254 -0.01 -27.37 -24.42
C ASN A 254 -0.38 -26.05 -25.09
N GLN A 255 -0.38 -24.96 -24.31
CA GLN A 255 -0.75 -23.64 -24.78
C GLN A 255 0.44 -22.69 -24.61
N GLY A 256 0.46 -21.62 -25.44
CA GLY A 256 1.52 -20.64 -25.39
C GLY A 256 1.27 -19.50 -24.41
N TYR A 257 2.20 -18.56 -24.36
CA TYR A 257 2.08 -17.36 -23.51
C TYR A 257 0.91 -16.47 -23.89
N LYS A 258 0.43 -16.52 -25.11
CA LYS A 258 -0.73 -15.73 -25.57
C LYS A 258 -1.98 -16.19 -24.83
N GLU A 259 -2.28 -17.48 -24.90
CA GLU A 259 -3.45 -18.11 -24.27
C GLU A 259 -3.39 -17.95 -22.74
N PHE A 260 -2.20 -18.09 -22.15
CA PHE A 260 -1.98 -17.86 -20.74
C PHE A 260 -2.25 -16.40 -20.33
N LYS A 261 -1.74 -15.42 -21.10
CA LYS A 261 -1.99 -13.99 -20.82
C LYS A 261 -3.45 -13.58 -21.03
N ASP A 262 -4.13 -14.21 -22.00
CA ASP A 262 -5.57 -13.98 -22.21
C ASP A 262 -6.35 -14.51 -21.00
N GLY A 263 -6.08 -15.73 -20.50
CA GLY A 263 -6.71 -16.27 -19.30
C GLY A 263 -6.34 -15.50 -18.03
N LEU A 264 -5.10 -15.06 -17.88
CA LEU A 264 -4.72 -14.16 -16.77
C LEU A 264 -5.51 -12.85 -16.82
N THR A 265 -5.73 -12.30 -18.01
CA THR A 265 -6.50 -11.07 -18.19
C THR A 265 -7.93 -11.25 -17.70
N GLU A 266 -8.59 -12.35 -18.06
CA GLU A 266 -9.95 -12.67 -17.60
C GLU A 266 -9.99 -12.78 -16.07
N VAL A 267 -9.07 -13.52 -15.44
CA VAL A 267 -9.01 -13.68 -13.99
C VAL A 267 -8.84 -12.33 -13.29
N VAL A 268 -7.96 -11.46 -13.79
CA VAL A 268 -7.74 -10.12 -13.20
C VAL A 268 -8.98 -9.25 -13.35
N ILE A 269 -9.60 -9.21 -14.53
CA ILE A 269 -10.80 -8.41 -14.79
C ILE A 269 -11.95 -8.87 -13.89
N GLU A 270 -12.24 -10.17 -13.85
CA GLU A 270 -13.33 -10.71 -13.02
C GLU A 270 -13.11 -10.43 -11.53
N SER A 271 -11.86 -10.51 -11.07
CA SER A 271 -11.52 -10.22 -9.67
C SER A 271 -11.63 -8.72 -9.33
N LEU A 272 -11.31 -7.84 -10.26
CA LEU A 272 -11.37 -6.39 -10.03
C LEU A 272 -12.78 -5.82 -10.24
N ARG A 273 -13.62 -6.45 -11.04
CA ARG A 273 -14.99 -5.97 -11.35
C ARG A 273 -15.84 -5.68 -10.11
N PRO A 274 -15.95 -6.54 -9.09
CA PRO A 274 -16.71 -6.25 -7.88
C PRO A 274 -16.12 -5.07 -7.09
N ILE A 275 -14.78 -4.96 -7.04
CA ILE A 275 -14.08 -3.85 -6.38
C ILE A 275 -14.41 -2.54 -7.08
N GLN A 276 -14.31 -2.51 -8.42
CA GLN A 276 -14.62 -1.33 -9.22
C GLN A 276 -16.09 -0.91 -9.10
N LYS A 277 -17.01 -1.88 -9.14
CA LYS A 277 -18.44 -1.59 -8.95
C LYS A 277 -18.73 -0.95 -7.60
N LYS A 278 -18.15 -1.51 -6.51
CA LYS A 278 -18.31 -0.97 -5.16
C LYS A 278 -17.64 0.40 -5.02
N TYR A 279 -16.47 0.60 -5.62
CA TYR A 279 -15.78 1.89 -5.64
C TYR A 279 -16.64 2.98 -6.28
N HIS A 280 -17.20 2.74 -7.48
CA HIS A 280 -18.03 3.73 -8.17
C HIS A 280 -19.28 4.09 -7.36
N SER A 281 -19.97 3.10 -6.79
CA SER A 281 -21.11 3.37 -5.90
C SER A 281 -20.71 4.27 -4.72
N LEU A 282 -19.55 4.02 -4.08
CA LEU A 282 -19.07 4.81 -2.94
C LEU A 282 -18.70 6.24 -3.33
N ILE A 283 -18.09 6.46 -4.48
CA ILE A 283 -17.72 7.80 -4.96
C ILE A 283 -18.96 8.62 -5.32
N ASP A 284 -19.99 8.00 -5.86
CA ASP A 284 -21.27 8.65 -6.15
C ASP A 284 -22.01 9.07 -4.85
N GLU A 285 -21.80 8.34 -3.74
CA GLU A 285 -22.36 8.62 -2.42
C GLU A 285 -21.35 9.37 -1.52
N LYS A 286 -20.89 10.54 -1.99
CA LYS A 286 -19.84 11.33 -1.30
C LYS A 286 -20.16 11.62 0.17
N SER A 287 -21.40 11.99 0.50
CA SER A 287 -21.84 12.27 1.87
C SER A 287 -21.70 11.06 2.81
N TYR A 288 -21.91 9.85 2.29
CA TYR A 288 -21.69 8.62 3.04
C TYR A 288 -20.21 8.40 3.34
N LEU A 289 -19.31 8.62 2.37
CA LEU A 289 -17.87 8.54 2.60
C LEU A 289 -17.38 9.57 3.62
N GLU A 290 -17.85 10.81 3.50
CA GLU A 290 -17.50 11.89 4.44
C GLU A 290 -17.98 11.55 5.86
N LYS A 291 -19.17 10.96 5.99
CA LYS A 291 -19.69 10.48 7.29
C LYS A 291 -18.77 9.42 7.90
N ILE A 292 -18.38 8.39 7.14
CA ILE A 292 -17.45 7.34 7.60
C ILE A 292 -16.13 7.97 8.09
N LEU A 293 -15.55 8.89 7.30
CA LEU A 293 -14.27 9.51 7.64
C LEU A 293 -14.36 10.39 8.88
N ASN A 294 -15.49 11.07 9.10
CA ASN A 294 -15.73 11.87 10.29
C ASN A 294 -15.94 10.99 11.53
N GLU A 295 -16.74 9.93 11.42
CA GLU A 295 -16.94 8.96 12.51
C GLU A 295 -15.63 8.30 12.90
N GLY A 296 -14.83 7.85 11.91
CA GLY A 296 -13.53 7.23 12.16
C GLY A 296 -12.51 8.17 12.83
N SER A 297 -12.61 9.48 12.61
CA SER A 297 -11.71 10.46 13.24
C SER A 297 -12.14 10.86 14.66
N THR A 298 -13.34 10.49 15.08
CA THR A 298 -13.93 10.87 16.39
C THR A 298 -13.84 9.70 17.39
N ASN A 299 -13.74 8.48 16.89
CA ASN A 299 -13.57 7.26 17.71
C ASN A 299 -12.12 7.12 18.17
#